data_d803f128187fecea6e13135ff874b3ec
#
_entry.id   d803f128187fecea6e13135ff874b3ec
#
_cell.length_a   1.000
_cell.length_b   1.000
_cell.length_c   1.000
_cell.angle_alpha   90.00
_cell.angle_beta   90.00
_cell.angle_gamma   90.00
#
_symmetry.space_group_name_H-M   'P 1'
#
loop_
_entity.id
_entity.type
_entity.pdbx_description
1 polymer ?
#
loop_
_entity_poly.entity_id
_entity_poly.type
_entity_poly.pdbx_seq_one_letter_code
_entity_poly.pdbx_strand_id
1 'polypeptide(L)'
;MLSLHCCNILQRYCFMTEFESKHGQVSTPPYQLYMSFTDMRNFVSMLPADRRNDVQADFDTITASIQGFNIGVKVHERVPYSRIELVDWGAPLAFHIVLYFDPGSGDNAYGTDFHIKVEAELNLMMKMMLGGKVKDALDKIVDTLVDASHGKMPEGFDPSQFDPSRFGGGSGV
;
A
#
# COMPACT_ATOMS: atom_id res chain seq x y z
N MET A 1 36.63 -8.75 -17.07
CA MET A 1 35.59 -7.83 -17.60
C MET A 1 34.23 -8.05 -16.95
N LEU A 2 34.15 -8.14 -15.62
CA LEU A 2 32.93 -8.50 -14.88
C LEU A 2 32.62 -7.52 -13.75
N SER A 3 33.13 -6.29 -13.79
CA SER A 3 33.07 -5.38 -12.65
C SER A 3 32.19 -4.13 -12.83
N LEU A 4 31.64 -3.85 -14.00
CA LEU A 4 30.92 -2.59 -14.25
C LEU A 4 29.38 -2.71 -14.08
N HIS A 5 28.81 -3.90 -14.14
CA HIS A 5 27.37 -4.09 -13.96
C HIS A 5 26.95 -4.17 -12.48
N CYS A 6 27.83 -4.65 -11.61
CA CYS A 6 27.55 -4.73 -10.17
C CYS A 6 27.57 -3.37 -9.47
N CYS A 7 28.38 -2.44 -9.99
CA CYS A 7 28.53 -1.09 -9.42
C CYS A 7 27.27 -0.22 -9.65
N ASN A 8 26.56 -0.43 -10.76
CA ASN A 8 25.40 0.37 -11.12
C ASN A 8 24.15 0.03 -10.30
N ILE A 9 24.01 -1.22 -9.87
CA ILE A 9 22.88 -1.67 -9.03
C ILE A 9 23.10 -1.19 -7.59
N LEU A 10 24.30 -1.34 -7.06
CA LEU A 10 24.66 -0.86 -5.70
C LEU A 10 24.61 0.67 -5.59
N GLN A 11 24.90 1.41 -6.68
CA GLN A 11 24.86 2.86 -6.69
C GLN A 11 23.43 3.42 -6.72
N ARG A 12 22.45 2.68 -7.27
CA ARG A 12 21.03 3.03 -7.20
C ARG A 12 20.47 2.94 -5.78
N TYR A 13 20.87 1.95 -5.00
CA TYR A 13 20.45 1.80 -3.59
C TYR A 13 21.02 2.90 -2.67
N CYS A 14 22.10 3.58 -3.06
CA CYS A 14 22.73 4.60 -2.22
C CYS A 14 21.96 5.93 -2.14
N PHE A 15 20.94 6.15 -3.01
CA PHE A 15 20.14 7.37 -3.05
C PHE A 15 18.66 7.15 -2.69
N MET A 16 18.26 5.92 -2.37
CA MET A 16 16.90 5.64 -1.94
C MET A 16 16.66 6.20 -0.53
N THR A 17 15.63 7.00 -0.40
CA THR A 17 15.16 7.47 0.90
C THR A 17 14.07 6.52 1.37
N GLU A 18 14.25 6.01 2.59
CA GLU A 18 13.30 5.10 3.23
C GLU A 18 12.33 5.87 4.12
N PHE A 19 11.07 5.50 4.04
CA PHE A 19 9.99 5.92 4.92
C PHE A 19 9.26 4.69 5.41
N GLU A 20 8.91 4.70 6.69
CA GLU A 20 8.13 3.64 7.31
C GLU A 20 6.96 4.23 8.06
N SER A 21 5.78 3.64 7.88
CA SER A 21 4.60 4.01 8.66
C SER A 21 4.75 3.55 10.11
N LYS A 22 3.86 4.00 10.95
CA LYS A 22 3.62 3.34 12.23
C LYS A 22 3.06 1.93 12.01
N HIS A 23 3.18 1.08 13.01
CA HIS A 23 2.53 -0.22 13.08
C HIS A 23 1.08 -0.06 13.54
N GLY A 24 0.15 -0.69 12.85
CA GLY A 24 -1.28 -0.67 13.15
C GLY A 24 -1.81 -2.05 13.52
N GLN A 25 -2.49 -2.14 14.65
CA GLN A 25 -3.12 -3.39 15.09
C GLN A 25 -4.52 -3.49 14.47
N VAL A 26 -4.62 -4.22 13.36
CA VAL A 26 -5.85 -4.47 12.61
C VAL A 26 -6.53 -5.72 13.14
N SER A 27 -7.82 -5.66 13.46
CA SER A 27 -8.57 -6.81 14.03
C SER A 27 -8.76 -7.98 13.06
N THR A 28 -8.54 -7.74 11.76
CA THR A 28 -8.68 -8.75 10.70
C THR A 28 -7.44 -9.66 10.67
N PRO A 29 -7.62 -10.99 10.53
CA PRO A 29 -6.49 -11.92 10.41
C PRO A 29 -5.60 -11.65 9.19
N PRO A 30 -4.27 -11.95 9.24
CA PRO A 30 -3.32 -11.65 8.17
C PRO A 30 -3.74 -12.19 6.80
N TYR A 31 -4.23 -13.43 6.72
CA TYR A 31 -4.65 -14.02 5.45
C TYR A 31 -5.83 -13.27 4.81
N GLN A 32 -6.79 -12.83 5.63
CA GLN A 32 -7.99 -12.13 5.15
C GLN A 32 -7.63 -10.70 4.72
N LEU A 33 -6.81 -10.01 5.50
CA LEU A 33 -6.32 -8.68 5.16
C LEU A 33 -5.47 -8.74 3.88
N TYR A 34 -4.54 -9.68 3.78
CA TYR A 34 -3.73 -9.91 2.58
C TYR A 34 -4.62 -10.12 1.34
N MET A 35 -5.65 -10.96 1.43
CA MET A 35 -6.55 -11.23 0.31
C MET A 35 -7.28 -9.97 -0.17
N SER A 36 -7.62 -9.05 0.74
CA SER A 36 -8.23 -7.76 0.40
C SER A 36 -7.27 -6.86 -0.40
N PHE A 37 -5.98 -6.97 -0.17
CA PHE A 37 -4.93 -6.20 -0.85
C PHE A 37 -4.34 -6.90 -2.07
N THR A 38 -4.67 -8.16 -2.31
CA THR A 38 -4.12 -8.93 -3.44
C THR A 38 -4.61 -8.42 -4.79
N ASP A 39 -5.84 -7.91 -4.86
CA ASP A 39 -6.44 -7.35 -6.06
C ASP A 39 -6.45 -5.82 -5.97
N MET A 40 -5.68 -5.17 -6.84
CA MET A 40 -5.54 -3.71 -6.83
C MET A 40 -6.87 -2.98 -7.09
N ARG A 41 -7.85 -3.62 -7.73
CA ARG A 41 -9.19 -3.03 -7.94
C ARG A 41 -9.91 -2.75 -6.62
N ASN A 42 -9.59 -3.49 -5.56
CA ASN A 42 -10.18 -3.27 -4.24
C ASN A 42 -9.81 -1.90 -3.66
N PHE A 43 -8.62 -1.38 -3.98
CA PHE A 43 -8.21 -0.05 -3.54
C PHE A 43 -9.09 1.06 -4.11
N VAL A 44 -9.56 0.92 -5.35
CA VAL A 44 -10.46 1.92 -5.96
C VAL A 44 -11.77 2.01 -5.20
N SER A 45 -12.28 0.88 -4.71
CA SER A 45 -13.52 0.86 -3.92
C SER A 45 -13.36 1.51 -2.54
N MET A 46 -12.14 1.58 -2.00
CA MET A 46 -11.83 2.24 -0.74
C MET A 46 -11.66 3.75 -0.86
N LEU A 47 -11.50 4.27 -2.08
CA LEU A 47 -11.35 5.69 -2.30
C LEU A 47 -12.68 6.44 -2.15
N PRO A 48 -12.66 7.69 -1.69
CA PRO A 48 -13.82 8.57 -1.74
C PRO A 48 -14.38 8.68 -3.16
N ALA A 49 -15.69 8.85 -3.29
CA ALA A 49 -16.38 8.82 -4.60
C ALA A 49 -15.85 9.88 -5.59
N ASP A 50 -15.44 11.05 -5.09
CA ASP A 50 -14.87 12.15 -5.87
C ASP A 50 -13.48 11.82 -6.44
N ARG A 51 -12.77 10.85 -5.90
CA ARG A 51 -11.43 10.43 -6.34
C ARG A 51 -11.42 9.20 -7.24
N ARG A 52 -12.50 8.44 -7.27
CA ARG A 52 -12.55 7.18 -8.04
C ARG A 52 -12.42 7.37 -9.55
N ASN A 53 -12.92 8.49 -10.07
CA ASN A 53 -12.89 8.77 -11.50
C ASN A 53 -11.48 9.06 -12.03
N ASP A 54 -10.56 9.47 -11.16
CA ASP A 54 -9.18 9.81 -11.52
C ASP A 54 -8.24 8.60 -11.39
N VAL A 55 -8.78 7.44 -10.95
CA VAL A 55 -8.00 6.23 -10.68
C VAL A 55 -8.51 5.08 -11.53
N GLN A 56 -7.60 4.40 -12.19
CA GLN A 56 -7.86 3.16 -12.92
C GLN A 56 -7.07 2.03 -12.27
N ALA A 57 -7.68 0.86 -12.13
CA ALA A 57 -7.02 -0.30 -11.58
C ALA A 57 -7.41 -1.57 -12.34
N ASP A 58 -6.45 -2.47 -12.47
CA ASP A 58 -6.66 -3.87 -12.80
C ASP A 58 -6.18 -4.75 -11.64
N PHE A 59 -6.00 -6.04 -11.87
CA PHE A 59 -5.57 -6.96 -10.82
C PHE A 59 -4.18 -6.64 -10.27
N ASP A 60 -3.27 -6.16 -11.12
CA ASP A 60 -1.85 -5.95 -10.77
C ASP A 60 -1.44 -4.50 -10.74
N THR A 61 -2.23 -3.57 -11.26
CA THR A 61 -1.83 -2.17 -11.40
C THR A 61 -2.89 -1.21 -10.90
N ILE A 62 -2.43 -0.06 -10.39
CA ILE A 62 -3.25 1.13 -10.16
C ILE A 62 -2.56 2.30 -10.83
N THR A 63 -3.31 3.11 -11.55
CA THR A 63 -2.85 4.38 -12.12
C THR A 63 -3.78 5.50 -11.72
N ALA A 64 -3.21 6.62 -11.30
CA ALA A 64 -3.94 7.83 -10.96
C ALA A 64 -3.44 9.00 -11.81
N SER A 65 -4.36 9.84 -12.27
CA SER A 65 -4.03 11.10 -12.92
C SER A 65 -4.12 12.24 -11.91
N ILE A 66 -2.96 12.79 -11.53
CA ILE A 66 -2.86 13.86 -10.52
C ILE A 66 -2.21 15.08 -11.18
N GLN A 67 -2.95 16.17 -11.29
CA GLN A 67 -2.43 17.44 -11.85
C GLN A 67 -1.77 17.29 -13.24
N GLY A 68 -2.30 16.40 -14.09
CA GLY A 68 -1.76 16.13 -15.42
C GLY A 68 -0.59 15.14 -15.48
N PHE A 69 -0.17 14.59 -14.36
CA PHE A 69 0.81 13.52 -14.28
C PHE A 69 0.11 12.18 -14.01
N ASN A 70 0.48 11.16 -14.77
CA ASN A 70 0.05 9.80 -14.48
C ASN A 70 1.05 9.17 -13.51
N ILE A 71 0.56 8.77 -12.36
CA ILE A 71 1.34 8.07 -11.35
C ILE A 71 0.70 6.70 -11.18
N GLY A 72 1.50 5.66 -11.34
CA GLY A 72 1.02 4.29 -11.19
C GLY A 72 1.91 3.47 -10.27
N VAL A 73 1.31 2.42 -9.74
CA VAL A 73 1.99 1.33 -9.04
C VAL A 73 1.63 0.01 -9.69
N LYS A 74 2.57 -0.91 -9.69
CA LYS A 74 2.39 -2.27 -10.18
C LYS A 74 2.86 -3.25 -9.11
N VAL A 75 2.13 -4.34 -8.94
CA VAL A 75 2.57 -5.44 -8.08
C VAL A 75 3.82 -6.08 -8.68
N HIS A 76 4.89 -6.11 -7.90
CA HIS A 76 6.15 -6.75 -8.23
C HIS A 76 6.19 -8.18 -7.69
N GLU A 77 5.84 -8.37 -6.43
CA GLU A 77 5.82 -9.66 -5.77
C GLU A 77 4.65 -9.77 -4.78
N ARG A 78 4.12 -10.97 -4.66
CA ARG A 78 3.15 -11.36 -3.63
C ARG A 78 3.72 -12.54 -2.85
N VAL A 79 4.05 -12.31 -1.58
CA VAL A 79 4.38 -13.40 -0.65
C VAL A 79 3.14 -13.71 0.16
N PRO A 80 2.49 -14.87 -0.07
CA PRO A 80 1.20 -15.17 0.52
C PRO A 80 1.14 -14.93 2.02
N TYR A 81 0.15 -14.15 2.43
CA TYR A 81 -0.19 -13.84 3.83
C TYR A 81 0.88 -13.09 4.62
N SER A 82 1.94 -12.62 3.97
CA SER A 82 3.08 -11.95 4.61
C SER A 82 3.30 -10.54 4.07
N ARG A 83 3.48 -10.39 2.75
CA ARG A 83 3.72 -9.07 2.16
C ARG A 83 3.29 -8.97 0.70
N ILE A 84 3.07 -7.75 0.26
CA ILE A 84 2.89 -7.40 -1.15
C ILE A 84 3.88 -6.29 -1.47
N GLU A 85 4.66 -6.48 -2.52
CA GLU A 85 5.64 -5.52 -3.01
C GLU A 85 5.10 -4.83 -4.27
N LEU A 86 5.14 -3.51 -4.26
CA LEU A 86 4.71 -2.65 -5.35
C LEU A 86 5.88 -1.82 -5.84
N VAL A 87 5.96 -1.62 -7.14
CA VAL A 87 6.96 -0.75 -7.78
C VAL A 87 6.28 0.34 -8.58
N ASP A 88 7.01 1.37 -8.91
CA ASP A 88 6.54 2.43 -9.79
C ASP A 88 6.12 1.87 -11.16
N TRP A 89 5.06 2.45 -11.70
CA TRP A 89 4.54 2.13 -13.03
C TRP A 89 4.19 3.41 -13.79
N GLY A 90 5.12 3.83 -14.65
CA GLY A 90 4.97 5.08 -15.40
C GLY A 90 5.11 6.36 -14.58
N ALA A 91 5.59 6.28 -13.35
CA ALA A 91 5.85 7.43 -12.52
C ALA A 91 7.16 8.15 -12.94
N PRO A 92 7.28 9.47 -12.70
CA PRO A 92 8.48 10.23 -13.07
C PRO A 92 9.68 9.96 -12.15
N LEU A 93 9.49 9.20 -11.07
CA LEU A 93 10.54 8.81 -10.12
C LEU A 93 10.41 7.34 -9.75
N ALA A 94 11.52 6.70 -9.44
CA ALA A 94 11.53 5.32 -8.98
C ALA A 94 11.15 5.24 -7.50
N PHE A 95 10.25 4.32 -7.17
CA PHE A 95 9.91 3.98 -5.79
C PHE A 95 9.53 2.51 -5.66
N HIS A 96 9.63 2.01 -4.43
CA HIS A 96 9.25 0.67 -4.03
C HIS A 96 8.43 0.76 -2.74
N ILE A 97 7.31 0.08 -2.70
CA ILE A 97 6.40 0.05 -1.55
C ILE A 97 6.23 -1.39 -1.11
N VAL A 98 6.36 -1.65 0.17
CA VAL A 98 6.09 -2.97 0.75
C VAL A 98 4.99 -2.83 1.79
N LEU A 99 3.94 -3.61 1.61
CA LEU A 99 2.85 -3.77 2.56
C LEU A 99 3.11 -5.04 3.36
N TYR A 100 3.25 -4.93 4.69
CA TYR A 100 3.49 -6.06 5.58
C TYR A 100 2.22 -6.44 6.33
N PHE A 101 1.99 -7.75 6.44
CA PHE A 101 0.84 -8.38 7.09
C PHE A 101 1.35 -9.36 8.16
N ASP A 102 2.00 -8.83 9.18
CA ASP A 102 2.57 -9.67 10.23
C ASP A 102 1.48 -10.14 11.20
N PRO A 103 1.65 -11.32 11.84
CA PRO A 103 0.74 -11.75 12.88
C PRO A 103 0.68 -10.73 14.02
N GLY A 104 -0.52 -10.42 14.46
CA GLY A 104 -0.71 -9.57 15.64
C GLY A 104 -0.16 -10.21 16.93
N SER A 105 -0.11 -9.46 17.99
CA SER A 105 0.44 -9.90 19.28
C SER A 105 -0.43 -9.43 20.45
N GLY A 106 -0.23 -10.02 21.62
CA GLY A 106 -0.94 -9.65 22.85
C GLY A 106 -2.45 -9.78 22.69
N ASP A 107 -3.17 -8.70 22.95
CA ASP A 107 -4.64 -8.65 22.87
C ASP A 107 -5.17 -8.77 21.43
N ASN A 108 -4.30 -8.57 20.43
CA ASN A 108 -4.62 -8.70 19.01
C ASN A 108 -3.99 -9.95 18.36
N ALA A 109 -3.76 -11.02 19.10
CA ALA A 109 -3.07 -12.23 18.63
C ALA A 109 -3.71 -12.89 17.39
N TYR A 110 -4.98 -12.67 17.14
CA TYR A 110 -5.69 -13.16 15.95
C TYR A 110 -5.77 -12.15 14.81
N GLY A 111 -5.34 -10.92 15.03
CA GLY A 111 -5.33 -9.85 14.06
C GLY A 111 -3.99 -9.72 13.33
N THR A 112 -3.83 -8.60 12.66
CA THR A 112 -2.64 -8.27 11.86
C THR A 112 -1.92 -7.07 12.46
N ASP A 113 -0.62 -7.16 12.60
CA ASP A 113 0.27 -6.00 12.71
C ASP A 113 0.59 -5.53 11.29
N PHE A 114 -0.05 -4.44 10.87
CA PHE A 114 0.08 -3.90 9.53
C PHE A 114 0.97 -2.68 9.52
N HIS A 115 1.94 -2.64 8.61
CA HIS A 115 2.76 -1.46 8.36
C HIS A 115 3.18 -1.36 6.89
N ILE A 116 3.61 -0.18 6.49
CA ILE A 116 4.00 0.14 5.12
C ILE A 116 5.42 0.69 5.12
N LYS A 117 6.25 0.15 4.25
CA LYS A 117 7.59 0.66 3.98
C LYS A 117 7.64 1.20 2.56
N VAL A 118 8.22 2.39 2.39
CA VAL A 118 8.40 3.04 1.09
C VAL A 118 9.87 3.41 0.93
N GLU A 119 10.45 3.01 -0.18
CA GLU A 119 11.77 3.45 -0.64
C GLU A 119 11.56 4.26 -1.91
N ALA A 120 12.09 5.48 -1.96
CA ALA A 120 11.94 6.36 -3.11
C ALA A 120 13.24 7.08 -3.46
N GLU A 121 13.50 7.24 -4.75
CA GLU A 121 14.64 8.00 -5.26
C GLU A 121 14.33 9.50 -5.18
N LEU A 122 14.65 10.12 -4.03
CA LEU A 122 14.40 11.52 -3.77
C LEU A 122 15.73 12.29 -3.71
N ASN A 123 15.80 13.41 -4.44
CA ASN A 123 16.89 14.35 -4.23
C ASN A 123 16.73 15.08 -2.88
N LEU A 124 17.79 15.75 -2.42
CA LEU A 124 17.81 16.40 -1.11
C LEU A 124 16.66 17.41 -0.92
N MET A 125 16.33 18.19 -1.96
CA MET A 125 15.24 19.16 -1.91
C MET A 125 13.88 18.47 -1.76
N MET A 126 13.62 17.43 -2.54
CA MET A 126 12.38 16.62 -2.45
C MET A 126 12.26 15.94 -1.08
N LYS A 127 13.38 15.42 -0.55
CA LYS A 127 13.41 14.82 0.78
C LYS A 127 13.02 15.81 1.87
N MET A 128 13.52 17.05 1.80
CA MET A 128 13.17 18.10 2.76
C MET A 128 11.71 18.55 2.62
N MET A 129 11.17 18.63 1.39
CA MET A 129 9.80 19.06 1.15
C MET A 129 8.74 17.99 1.43
N LEU A 130 9.04 16.73 1.13
CA LEU A 130 8.07 15.64 1.10
C LEU A 130 8.20 14.67 2.28
N GLY A 131 9.38 14.60 2.94
CA GLY A 131 9.68 13.55 3.92
C GLY A 131 8.64 13.44 5.04
N GLY A 132 8.28 14.54 5.67
CA GLY A 132 7.25 14.56 6.72
C GLY A 132 5.86 14.22 6.17
N LYS A 133 5.50 14.76 5.00
CA LYS A 133 4.20 14.53 4.37
C LYS A 133 4.00 13.08 3.93
N VAL A 134 5.06 12.42 3.45
CA VAL A 134 5.02 11.00 3.09
C VAL A 134 4.74 10.16 4.33
N LYS A 135 5.50 10.37 5.40
CA LYS A 135 5.29 9.64 6.64
C LYS A 135 3.87 9.85 7.20
N ASP A 136 3.40 11.09 7.28
CA ASP A 136 2.06 11.43 7.76
C ASP A 136 0.97 10.75 6.91
N ALA A 137 1.15 10.69 5.59
CA ALA A 137 0.23 10.02 4.68
C ALA A 137 0.21 8.50 4.93
N LEU A 138 1.37 7.87 5.11
CA LEU A 138 1.47 6.45 5.41
C LEU A 138 0.82 6.11 6.77
N ASP A 139 1.09 6.91 7.80
CA ASP A 139 0.50 6.75 9.13
C ASP A 139 -1.03 6.89 9.07
N LYS A 140 -1.54 7.83 8.27
CA LYS A 140 -2.99 8.01 8.07
C LYS A 140 -3.64 6.82 7.37
N ILE A 141 -2.96 6.19 6.40
CA ILE A 141 -3.45 4.96 5.76
C ILE A 141 -3.60 3.85 6.81
N VAL A 142 -2.59 3.67 7.66
CA VAL A 142 -2.61 2.67 8.73
C VAL A 142 -3.74 2.96 9.72
N ASP A 143 -3.91 4.21 10.16
CA ASP A 143 -5.00 4.60 11.06
C ASP A 143 -6.37 4.32 10.47
N THR A 144 -6.56 4.68 9.20
CA THR A 144 -7.82 4.43 8.49
C THR A 144 -8.15 2.93 8.47
N LEU A 145 -7.14 2.10 8.25
CA LEU A 145 -7.32 0.65 8.21
C LEU A 145 -7.64 0.06 9.60
N VAL A 146 -6.95 0.54 10.63
CA VAL A 146 -7.22 0.15 12.02
C VAL A 146 -8.62 0.56 12.41
N ASP A 147 -9.02 1.81 12.16
CA ASP A 147 -10.36 2.32 12.50
C ASP A 147 -11.46 1.55 11.74
N ALA A 148 -11.27 1.27 10.46
CA ALA A 148 -12.19 0.47 9.67
C ALA A 148 -12.34 -0.96 10.22
N SER A 149 -11.26 -1.57 10.69
CA SER A 149 -11.29 -2.91 11.30
C SER A 149 -12.05 -2.96 12.63
N HIS A 150 -12.19 -1.81 13.28
CA HIS A 150 -12.98 -1.66 14.52
C HIS A 150 -14.41 -1.11 14.25
N GLY A 151 -14.84 -1.09 12.97
CA GLY A 151 -16.16 -0.62 12.58
C GLY A 151 -16.32 0.91 12.56
N LYS A 152 -15.24 1.66 12.67
CA LYS A 152 -15.26 3.10 12.48
C LYS A 152 -15.10 3.39 10.98
N MET A 153 -16.07 4.09 10.40
CA MET A 153 -16.03 4.46 8.99
C MET A 153 -15.23 5.74 8.81
N PRO A 154 -14.26 5.78 7.86
CA PRO A 154 -13.63 7.02 7.44
C PRO A 154 -14.65 8.02 6.88
N GLU A 155 -14.48 9.30 7.14
CA GLU A 155 -15.31 10.34 6.53
C GLU A 155 -15.25 10.23 4.99
N GLY A 156 -16.43 10.15 4.35
CA GLY A 156 -16.55 10.00 2.88
C GLY A 156 -16.53 8.55 2.37
N PHE A 157 -16.44 7.56 3.24
CA PHE A 157 -16.62 6.16 2.87
C PHE A 157 -18.11 5.83 2.69
N ASP A 158 -18.47 5.28 1.53
CA ASP A 158 -19.82 4.81 1.25
C ASP A 158 -19.91 3.29 1.51
N PRO A 159 -20.53 2.86 2.63
CA PRO A 159 -20.61 1.45 2.98
C PRO A 159 -21.46 0.63 2.00
N SER A 160 -22.33 1.26 1.22
CA SER A 160 -23.18 0.56 0.25
C SER A 160 -22.40 -0.01 -0.94
N GLN A 161 -21.16 0.46 -1.13
CA GLN A 161 -20.28 0.00 -2.20
C GLN A 161 -19.26 -1.03 -1.72
N PHE A 162 -19.20 -1.26 -0.42
CA PHE A 162 -18.41 -2.35 0.15
C PHE A 162 -19.27 -3.61 0.17
N ASP A 163 -19.06 -4.50 -0.79
CA ASP A 163 -19.70 -5.81 -0.83
C ASP A 163 -18.85 -6.81 -0.04
N PRO A 164 -19.21 -7.13 1.22
CA PRO A 164 -18.46 -8.08 2.03
C PRO A 164 -18.51 -9.50 1.45
N SER A 165 -19.42 -9.79 0.52
CA SER A 165 -19.50 -11.10 -0.13
C SER A 165 -18.35 -11.36 -1.11
N ARG A 166 -17.71 -10.30 -1.59
CA ARG A 166 -16.50 -10.41 -2.41
C ARG A 166 -15.26 -10.86 -1.61
N PHE A 167 -15.29 -10.72 -0.29
CA PHE A 167 -14.20 -11.12 0.62
C PHE A 167 -14.49 -12.45 1.34
N GLY A 168 -15.72 -12.94 1.25
CA GLY A 168 -16.19 -14.19 1.83
C GLY A 168 -16.37 -15.26 0.76
N GLY A 169 -15.27 -15.80 0.24
CA GLY A 169 -15.29 -16.99 -0.58
C GLY A 169 -15.68 -18.21 0.24
N GLY A 170 -16.89 -18.73 0.03
CA GLY A 170 -17.21 -20.12 0.27
C GLY A 170 -17.80 -20.49 1.62
N SER A 171 -19.08 -20.22 1.79
CA SER A 171 -19.92 -21.18 2.46
C SER A 171 -20.34 -22.21 1.41
N GLY A 172 -19.54 -23.24 1.25
CA GLY A 172 -19.91 -24.47 0.58
C GLY A 172 -20.34 -25.47 1.64
N VAL A 173 -21.57 -25.89 1.55
CA VAL A 173 -22.17 -27.06 2.20
C VAL A 173 -21.34 -28.30 1.95
#